data_0d5d61a0c57f09be96fc130e2d62e65a
#
_entry.id   0d5d61a0c57f09be96fc130e2d62e65a
#
_cell.length_a   1.000
_cell.length_b   1.000
_cell.length_c   1.000
_cell.angle_alpha   90.00
_cell.angle_beta   90.00
_cell.angle_gamma   90.00
#
_symmetry.space_group_name_H-M   'P 1'
#
loop_
_entity.id
_entity.type
_entity.pdbx_description
1 polymer ?
#
loop_
_entity_poly.entity_id
_entity_poly.type
_entity_poly.pdbx_seq_one_letter_code
_entity_poly.pdbx_strand_id
1 'polypeptide(L)'
;VDSVFIASKYIQIELGKDGNLSRVTHTLGKAYLFYVNDNDGFDIYDLSDMKISTATPTYTIEYGDKAENGSYESVKVIFDYFNGLRKTYVFDESLITYAYNVIIESPEEVKVALPLIWGTDTVRSAVNFFVSFRPDTDYTSITKFAGKLDGTKVVGKDLSFKVYMGPYKKTVVKHVFDKDSERVIQLVKTIPGVGKWYSFISDGLTEFFNWLNILTKNLGLTIILFALIVRVILYPFYHAQTKQMIQIRKIQPAIDAIKKKYKDPQKQQEELMKIYKENKINPSSGCVMLLVQLPIIMLLYGVIQSYQELFSVSEGFLIWKDLSAGGWGANWLLLVITILTSYYLALITSQDSRTAWQQIIMGSIFPFFFVGLPSGILLYWTAGSIIQLAITFYTYKHYKIKSLSQHELWGIKPKKR
;
A
#
# COMPACT_ATOMS: atom_id res chain seq x y z
N VAL A 1 -5.66 -36.89 5.55
CA VAL A 1 -5.73 -35.42 5.37
C VAL A 1 -6.92 -35.14 4.48
N ASP A 2 -7.85 -34.36 4.98
CA ASP A 2 -9.14 -34.19 4.29
C ASP A 2 -9.12 -33.09 3.22
N SER A 3 -8.07 -32.24 3.19
CA SER A 3 -7.89 -31.15 2.24
C SER A 3 -6.38 -30.80 2.12
N VAL A 4 -6.00 -30.20 0.99
CA VAL A 4 -4.66 -29.64 0.76
C VAL A 4 -4.70 -28.14 0.99
N PHE A 5 -3.81 -27.62 1.84
CA PHE A 5 -3.72 -26.21 2.17
C PHE A 5 -2.46 -25.61 1.57
N ILE A 6 -2.62 -24.55 0.80
CA ILE A 6 -1.53 -23.74 0.25
C ILE A 6 -1.70 -22.33 0.76
N ALA A 7 -0.65 -21.74 1.30
CA ALA A 7 -0.68 -20.39 1.86
C ALA A 7 0.49 -19.55 1.40
N SER A 8 0.22 -18.28 1.12
CA SER A 8 1.20 -17.22 1.00
C SER A 8 0.97 -16.14 2.06
N LYS A 9 1.73 -15.05 2.00
CA LYS A 9 1.57 -13.91 2.90
C LYS A 9 0.15 -13.30 2.85
N TYR A 10 -0.51 -13.35 1.70
CA TYR A 10 -1.75 -12.62 1.46
C TYR A 10 -2.97 -13.49 1.19
N ILE A 11 -2.78 -14.74 0.77
CA ILE A 11 -3.86 -15.64 0.38
C ILE A 11 -3.62 -17.03 0.91
N GLN A 12 -4.69 -17.70 1.32
CA GLN A 12 -4.73 -19.11 1.68
C GLN A 12 -5.76 -19.82 0.81
N ILE A 13 -5.35 -20.92 0.19
CA ILE A 13 -6.15 -21.74 -0.71
C ILE A 13 -6.32 -23.14 -0.11
N GLU A 14 -7.54 -23.62 -0.08
CA GLU A 14 -7.88 -24.97 0.33
C GLU A 14 -8.50 -25.73 -0.84
N LEU A 15 -7.91 -26.88 -1.17
CA LEU A 15 -8.40 -27.79 -2.20
C LEU A 15 -9.06 -28.99 -1.52
N GLY A 16 -10.26 -29.34 -1.96
CA GLY A 16 -11.01 -30.48 -1.47
C GLY A 16 -10.44 -31.83 -1.92
N LYS A 17 -10.93 -32.92 -1.32
CA LYS A 17 -10.58 -34.31 -1.71
C LYS A 17 -10.93 -34.62 -3.15
N ASP A 18 -11.93 -33.98 -3.68
CA ASP A 18 -12.41 -34.12 -5.05
C ASP A 18 -11.53 -33.35 -6.07
N GLY A 19 -10.47 -32.70 -5.61
CA GLY A 19 -9.58 -31.87 -6.44
C GLY A 19 -10.20 -30.56 -6.86
N ASN A 20 -11.29 -30.11 -6.26
CA ASN A 20 -11.91 -28.83 -6.53
C ASN A 20 -11.48 -27.77 -5.51
N LEU A 21 -11.58 -26.50 -5.91
CA LEU A 21 -11.36 -25.39 -5.01
C LEU A 21 -12.47 -25.41 -3.92
N SER A 22 -12.06 -25.52 -2.66
CA SER A 22 -12.97 -25.55 -1.52
C SER A 22 -13.14 -24.18 -0.88
N ARG A 23 -12.02 -23.51 -0.64
CA ARG A 23 -12.03 -22.20 0.01
C ARG A 23 -10.80 -21.38 -0.39
N VAL A 24 -11.01 -20.09 -0.56
CA VAL A 24 -9.93 -19.11 -0.70
C VAL A 24 -10.17 -18.00 0.31
N THR A 25 -9.15 -17.66 1.08
CA THR A 25 -9.21 -16.64 2.13
C THR A 25 -8.14 -15.59 1.93
N HIS A 26 -8.53 -14.32 2.01
CA HIS A 26 -7.59 -13.21 2.07
C HIS A 26 -7.05 -13.07 3.49
N THR A 27 -5.74 -13.30 3.69
CA THR A 27 -5.13 -13.41 5.01
C THR A 27 -5.21 -12.10 5.80
N LEU A 28 -4.89 -10.96 5.17
CA LEU A 28 -4.91 -9.65 5.84
C LEU A 28 -6.32 -9.18 6.17
N GLY A 29 -7.26 -9.35 5.24
CA GLY A 29 -8.65 -8.95 5.42
C GLY A 29 -9.49 -9.95 6.21
N LYS A 30 -8.96 -11.15 6.49
CA LYS A 30 -9.67 -12.28 7.09
C LYS A 30 -11.02 -12.55 6.40
N ALA A 31 -11.08 -12.30 5.09
CA ALA A 31 -12.29 -12.39 4.29
C ALA A 31 -12.24 -13.63 3.39
N TYR A 32 -13.40 -14.29 3.26
CA TYR A 32 -13.55 -15.34 2.26
C TYR A 32 -13.65 -14.70 0.86
N LEU A 33 -12.77 -15.12 -0.03
CA LEU A 33 -12.79 -14.76 -1.46
C LEU A 33 -13.60 -15.76 -2.26
N PHE A 34 -13.55 -17.03 -1.86
CA PHE A 34 -14.32 -18.13 -2.43
C PHE A 34 -14.72 -19.12 -1.34
N TYR A 35 -15.92 -19.68 -1.47
CA TYR A 35 -16.41 -20.74 -0.60
C TYR A 35 -17.35 -21.66 -1.38
N VAL A 36 -17.14 -22.97 -1.28
CA VAL A 36 -17.78 -23.99 -2.13
C VAL A 36 -19.30 -24.11 -1.95
N ASN A 37 -19.86 -23.69 -0.82
CA ASN A 37 -21.29 -23.92 -0.54
C ASN A 37 -22.26 -23.30 -1.56
N ASP A 38 -21.82 -22.24 -2.26
CA ASP A 38 -22.67 -21.49 -3.20
C ASP A 38 -22.11 -21.46 -4.63
N ASN A 39 -20.92 -22.02 -4.87
CA ASN A 39 -20.22 -21.88 -6.15
C ASN A 39 -19.38 -23.11 -6.50
N ASP A 40 -19.30 -23.41 -7.78
CA ASP A 40 -18.37 -24.42 -8.30
C ASP A 40 -16.92 -23.90 -8.28
N GLY A 41 -15.99 -24.74 -7.88
CA GLY A 41 -14.56 -24.41 -7.74
C GLY A 41 -13.68 -25.18 -8.71
N PHE A 42 -13.78 -24.94 -10.03
CA PHE A 42 -13.16 -25.75 -11.10
C PHE A 42 -13.73 -27.16 -11.18
N ASP A 43 -15.02 -27.30 -10.88
CA ASP A 43 -15.73 -28.55 -11.12
C ASP A 43 -15.77 -28.90 -12.60
N ILE A 44 -15.57 -30.19 -12.90
CA ILE A 44 -15.51 -30.69 -14.26
C ILE A 44 -16.81 -31.44 -14.59
N TYR A 45 -17.38 -31.12 -15.74
CA TYR A 45 -18.61 -31.68 -16.26
C TYR A 45 -18.38 -32.27 -17.66
N ASP A 46 -19.15 -33.27 -18.01
CA ASP A 46 -19.24 -33.69 -19.42
C ASP A 46 -20.06 -32.68 -20.25
N LEU A 47 -20.17 -32.93 -21.54
CA LEU A 47 -20.95 -32.04 -22.43
C LEU A 47 -22.46 -32.07 -22.14
N SER A 48 -22.95 -33.07 -21.40
CA SER A 48 -24.34 -33.20 -20.97
C SER A 48 -24.60 -32.52 -19.63
N ASP A 49 -23.64 -31.77 -19.08
CA ASP A 49 -23.69 -31.13 -17.76
C ASP A 49 -23.75 -32.10 -16.59
N MET A 50 -23.31 -33.36 -16.76
CA MET A 50 -23.11 -34.28 -15.64
C MET A 50 -21.72 -34.08 -15.04
N LYS A 51 -21.67 -33.91 -13.72
CA LYS A 51 -20.42 -33.70 -13.00
C LYS A 51 -19.55 -34.96 -13.02
N ILE A 52 -18.36 -34.86 -13.61
CA ILE A 52 -17.38 -35.95 -13.71
C ILE A 52 -16.53 -36.05 -12.44
N SER A 53 -16.23 -34.94 -11.81
CA SER A 53 -15.37 -34.86 -10.61
C SER A 53 -16.06 -35.34 -9.32
N THR A 54 -16.96 -36.33 -9.42
CA THR A 54 -17.60 -36.95 -8.25
C THR A 54 -16.78 -38.09 -7.63
N ALA A 55 -15.84 -38.67 -8.41
CA ALA A 55 -14.93 -39.68 -7.92
C ALA A 55 -13.78 -39.04 -7.16
N THR A 56 -13.36 -39.61 -6.03
CA THR A 56 -12.17 -39.15 -5.31
C THR A 56 -10.92 -39.48 -6.12
N PRO A 57 -10.21 -38.45 -6.64
CA PRO A 57 -8.99 -38.66 -7.40
C PRO A 57 -7.83 -39.08 -6.47
N THR A 58 -6.81 -39.67 -7.04
CA THR A 58 -5.49 -39.73 -6.37
C THR A 58 -4.80 -38.38 -6.51
N TYR A 59 -4.07 -37.95 -5.48
CA TYR A 59 -3.32 -36.70 -5.61
C TYR A 59 -1.84 -36.85 -5.28
N THR A 60 -1.03 -36.03 -5.93
CA THR A 60 0.42 -35.94 -5.73
C THR A 60 0.82 -34.48 -5.56
N ILE A 61 1.75 -34.19 -4.65
CA ILE A 61 2.30 -32.86 -4.47
C ILE A 61 3.76 -32.87 -4.91
N GLU A 62 4.09 -32.03 -5.87
CA GLU A 62 5.46 -31.80 -6.33
C GLU A 62 5.93 -30.44 -5.81
N TYR A 63 7.10 -30.42 -5.20
CA TYR A 63 7.72 -29.22 -4.67
C TYR A 63 8.86 -28.81 -5.61
N GLY A 64 8.91 -27.53 -5.97
CA GLY A 64 10.05 -26.92 -6.66
C GLY A 64 11.24 -26.70 -5.72
N ASP A 65 12.18 -25.88 -6.17
CA ASP A 65 13.38 -25.57 -5.40
C ASP A 65 13.02 -24.85 -4.10
N LYS A 66 13.86 -25.04 -3.09
CA LYS A 66 13.68 -24.46 -1.77
C LYS A 66 14.45 -23.14 -1.70
N ALA A 67 13.72 -22.03 -1.47
CA ALA A 67 14.30 -20.72 -1.28
C ALA A 67 15.07 -20.62 0.05
N GLU A 68 15.95 -19.63 0.19
CA GLU A 68 16.76 -19.39 1.39
C GLU A 68 15.93 -19.22 2.68
N ASN A 69 14.72 -18.71 2.58
CA ASN A 69 13.80 -18.51 3.71
C ASN A 69 13.08 -19.80 4.14
N GLY A 70 13.33 -20.92 3.47
CA GLY A 70 12.75 -22.22 3.76
C GLY A 70 11.41 -22.49 3.08
N SER A 71 10.83 -21.55 2.34
CA SER A 71 9.64 -21.75 1.49
C SER A 71 10.05 -22.44 0.17
N TYR A 72 9.07 -23.02 -0.53
CA TYR A 72 9.27 -23.54 -1.88
C TYR A 72 8.98 -22.47 -2.92
N GLU A 73 9.78 -22.39 -3.99
CA GLU A 73 9.59 -21.45 -5.09
C GLU A 73 8.32 -21.76 -5.90
N SER A 74 7.98 -23.04 -5.98
CA SER A 74 6.72 -23.48 -6.58
C SER A 74 6.19 -24.74 -5.91
N VAL A 75 4.86 -24.92 -5.97
CA VAL A 75 4.18 -26.13 -5.53
C VAL A 75 3.15 -26.51 -6.59
N LYS A 76 3.18 -27.76 -7.04
CA LYS A 76 2.15 -28.32 -7.91
C LYS A 76 1.34 -29.34 -7.14
N VAL A 77 0.03 -29.24 -7.21
CA VAL A 77 -0.91 -30.22 -6.67
C VAL A 77 -1.63 -30.86 -7.84
N ILE A 78 -1.37 -32.12 -8.07
CA ILE A 78 -1.82 -32.88 -9.22
C ILE A 78 -2.93 -33.83 -8.74
N PHE A 79 -4.08 -33.76 -9.32
CA PHE A 79 -5.22 -34.67 -9.11
C PHE A 79 -5.41 -35.53 -10.36
N ASP A 80 -5.19 -36.82 -10.22
CA ASP A 80 -5.42 -37.79 -11.27
C ASP A 80 -6.78 -38.47 -11.07
N TYR A 81 -7.70 -38.20 -12.00
CA TYR A 81 -9.02 -38.81 -12.07
C TYR A 81 -8.95 -40.06 -12.95
N PHE A 82 -9.95 -40.90 -12.87
CA PHE A 82 -10.09 -42.03 -13.75
C PHE A 82 -10.23 -41.58 -15.21
N ASN A 83 -9.84 -42.44 -16.16
CA ASN A 83 -9.99 -42.18 -17.61
C ASN A 83 -9.05 -41.10 -18.20
N GLY A 84 -7.89 -40.87 -17.58
CA GLY A 84 -6.87 -39.94 -18.15
C GLY A 84 -7.19 -38.45 -17.98
N LEU A 85 -8.20 -38.15 -17.21
CA LEU A 85 -8.49 -36.79 -16.80
C LEU A 85 -7.55 -36.39 -15.64
N ARG A 86 -6.83 -35.30 -15.81
CA ARG A 86 -5.90 -34.75 -14.81
C ARG A 86 -6.16 -33.27 -14.58
N LYS A 87 -6.12 -32.84 -13.31
CA LYS A 87 -6.19 -31.43 -12.91
C LYS A 87 -4.95 -31.08 -12.10
N THR A 88 -4.21 -30.07 -12.54
CA THR A 88 -3.00 -29.58 -11.87
C THR A 88 -3.17 -28.14 -11.44
N TYR A 89 -3.01 -27.86 -10.15
CA TYR A 89 -2.85 -26.51 -9.62
C TYR A 89 -1.37 -26.19 -9.52
N VAL A 90 -0.96 -25.04 -10.05
CA VAL A 90 0.41 -24.56 -10.00
C VAL A 90 0.46 -23.27 -9.21
N PHE A 91 1.15 -23.31 -8.10
CA PHE A 91 1.38 -22.19 -7.19
C PHE A 91 2.87 -21.84 -7.23
N ASP A 92 3.18 -20.62 -7.62
CA ASP A 92 4.54 -20.07 -7.68
C ASP A 92 4.58 -18.71 -6.97
N GLU A 93 5.60 -17.90 -7.21
CA GLU A 93 5.74 -16.56 -6.62
C GLU A 93 4.53 -15.64 -6.92
N SER A 94 3.78 -15.93 -8.02
CA SER A 94 2.57 -15.18 -8.36
C SER A 94 1.45 -15.31 -7.31
N LEU A 95 1.52 -16.30 -6.43
CA LEU A 95 0.58 -16.44 -5.31
C LEU A 95 0.66 -15.26 -4.32
N ILE A 96 1.79 -14.57 -4.23
CA ILE A 96 1.93 -13.33 -3.45
C ILE A 96 1.07 -12.21 -4.05
N THR A 97 0.86 -12.23 -5.36
CA THR A 97 0.00 -11.30 -6.11
C THR A 97 -1.39 -11.88 -6.37
N TYR A 98 -1.84 -12.82 -5.54
CA TYR A 98 -3.16 -13.48 -5.62
C TYR A 98 -3.40 -14.32 -6.87
N ALA A 99 -2.36 -14.68 -7.61
CA ALA A 99 -2.48 -15.41 -8.85
C ALA A 99 -1.97 -16.85 -8.73
N TYR A 100 -2.60 -17.76 -9.47
CA TYR A 100 -2.20 -19.15 -9.62
C TYR A 100 -2.70 -19.68 -10.96
N ASN A 101 -2.17 -20.83 -11.38
CA ASN A 101 -2.58 -21.45 -12.62
C ASN A 101 -3.29 -22.79 -12.34
N VAL A 102 -4.27 -23.11 -13.19
CA VAL A 102 -4.97 -24.41 -13.18
C VAL A 102 -4.89 -24.97 -14.59
N ILE A 103 -4.45 -26.22 -14.71
CA ILE A 103 -4.30 -26.94 -15.97
C ILE A 103 -5.19 -28.18 -15.88
N ILE A 104 -5.98 -28.41 -16.90
CA ILE A 104 -6.85 -29.58 -17.03
C ILE A 104 -6.51 -30.28 -18.31
N GLU A 105 -5.94 -31.47 -18.19
CA GLU A 105 -5.64 -32.38 -19.29
C GLU A 105 -6.77 -33.41 -19.39
N SER A 106 -7.39 -33.51 -20.55
CA SER A 106 -8.53 -34.40 -20.76
C SER A 106 -8.46 -35.08 -22.12
N PRO A 107 -8.76 -36.37 -22.22
CA PRO A 107 -8.82 -37.07 -23.50
C PRO A 107 -9.95 -36.59 -24.40
N GLU A 108 -11.03 -36.04 -23.82
CA GLU A 108 -12.22 -35.55 -24.49
C GLU A 108 -12.53 -34.10 -24.11
N GLU A 109 -13.45 -33.46 -24.85
CA GLU A 109 -13.93 -32.14 -24.46
C GLU A 109 -14.72 -32.19 -23.17
N VAL A 110 -14.44 -31.28 -22.26
CA VAL A 110 -15.10 -31.14 -20.97
C VAL A 110 -15.58 -29.69 -20.76
N LYS A 111 -16.52 -29.51 -19.83
CA LYS A 111 -16.91 -28.21 -19.32
C LYS A 111 -16.30 -28.00 -17.95
N VAL A 112 -15.68 -26.88 -17.71
CA VAL A 112 -15.03 -26.53 -16.44
C VAL A 112 -15.69 -25.28 -15.88
N ALA A 113 -16.27 -25.38 -14.69
CA ALA A 113 -16.90 -24.25 -14.02
C ALA A 113 -15.86 -23.28 -13.45
N LEU A 114 -16.06 -21.99 -13.69
CA LEU A 114 -15.15 -20.95 -13.23
C LEU A 114 -15.54 -20.47 -11.82
N PRO A 115 -14.56 -20.26 -10.91
CA PRO A 115 -14.85 -19.81 -9.55
C PRO A 115 -15.32 -18.36 -9.55
N LEU A 116 -16.44 -18.12 -8.88
CA LEU A 116 -16.95 -16.78 -8.61
C LEU A 116 -16.43 -16.25 -7.28
N ILE A 117 -16.27 -14.93 -7.17
CA ILE A 117 -15.98 -14.33 -5.88
C ILE A 117 -17.19 -14.53 -4.94
N TRP A 118 -16.93 -14.86 -3.69
CA TRP A 118 -17.99 -15.18 -2.73
C TRP A 118 -18.92 -14.00 -2.45
N GLY A 119 -20.22 -14.28 -2.41
CA GLY A 119 -21.24 -13.28 -2.08
C GLY A 119 -21.61 -12.33 -3.20
N THR A 120 -21.29 -12.65 -4.46
CA THR A 120 -21.76 -11.90 -5.63
C THR A 120 -22.13 -12.80 -6.80
N ASP A 121 -23.11 -12.36 -7.56
CA ASP A 121 -23.51 -12.86 -8.88
C ASP A 121 -23.13 -11.88 -10.00
N THR A 122 -22.48 -10.78 -9.66
CA THR A 122 -22.06 -9.77 -10.63
C THR A 122 -20.87 -10.26 -11.45
N VAL A 123 -21.14 -10.62 -12.69
CA VAL A 123 -20.15 -11.17 -13.63
C VAL A 123 -20.06 -10.36 -14.91
N ARG A 124 -18.89 -10.38 -15.52
CA ARG A 124 -18.60 -9.85 -16.86
C ARG A 124 -17.68 -10.81 -17.58
N SER A 125 -17.85 -10.92 -18.87
CA SER A 125 -16.99 -11.72 -19.73
C SER A 125 -16.57 -10.95 -20.97
N ALA A 126 -15.39 -11.25 -21.44
CA ALA A 126 -14.87 -10.84 -22.74
C ALA A 126 -14.12 -12.03 -23.35
N VAL A 127 -13.58 -11.86 -24.55
CA VAL A 127 -12.78 -12.91 -25.19
C VAL A 127 -11.64 -13.34 -24.26
N ASN A 128 -11.63 -14.62 -23.87
CA ASN A 128 -10.63 -15.24 -23.00
C ASN A 128 -10.57 -14.73 -21.55
N PHE A 129 -11.52 -13.92 -21.10
CA PHE A 129 -11.60 -13.41 -19.74
C PHE A 129 -12.99 -13.58 -19.14
N PHE A 130 -13.01 -13.99 -17.89
CA PHE A 130 -14.18 -14.03 -17.04
C PHE A 130 -13.88 -13.32 -15.72
N VAL A 131 -14.73 -12.38 -15.33
CA VAL A 131 -14.57 -11.57 -14.14
C VAL A 131 -15.82 -11.66 -13.30
N SER A 132 -15.68 -12.00 -12.03
CA SER A 132 -16.68 -11.74 -11.00
C SER A 132 -16.16 -10.68 -10.03
N PHE A 133 -17.04 -9.80 -9.57
CA PHE A 133 -16.65 -8.65 -8.76
C PHE A 133 -17.68 -8.38 -7.67
N ARG A 134 -17.21 -8.08 -6.48
CA ARG A 134 -18.00 -7.73 -5.32
C ARG A 134 -17.82 -6.25 -4.96
N PRO A 135 -18.78 -5.36 -5.32
CA PRO A 135 -18.62 -3.91 -5.21
C PRO A 135 -18.48 -3.37 -3.79
N ASP A 136 -19.04 -4.02 -2.79
CA ASP A 136 -19.01 -3.60 -1.37
C ASP A 136 -17.64 -3.77 -0.71
N THR A 137 -16.82 -4.71 -1.22
CA THR A 137 -15.51 -5.07 -0.67
C THR A 137 -14.35 -4.82 -1.62
N ASP A 138 -14.62 -4.45 -2.87
CA ASP A 138 -13.64 -4.34 -3.95
C ASP A 138 -12.87 -5.66 -4.21
N TYR A 139 -13.44 -6.84 -3.85
CA TYR A 139 -12.86 -8.14 -4.18
C TYR A 139 -13.30 -8.62 -5.57
N THR A 140 -12.38 -9.32 -6.24
CA THR A 140 -12.60 -9.83 -7.59
C THR A 140 -11.98 -11.20 -7.80
N SER A 141 -12.60 -12.01 -8.64
CA SER A 141 -11.99 -13.16 -9.31
C SER A 141 -11.89 -12.85 -10.80
N ILE A 142 -10.70 -12.98 -11.35
CA ILE A 142 -10.40 -12.76 -12.76
C ILE A 142 -9.75 -14.04 -13.29
N THR A 143 -10.40 -14.70 -14.23
CA THR A 143 -9.88 -15.90 -14.86
C THR A 143 -9.61 -15.65 -16.33
N LYS A 144 -8.36 -15.79 -16.75
CA LYS A 144 -7.95 -15.88 -18.16
C LYS A 144 -7.98 -17.35 -18.57
N PHE A 145 -8.57 -17.66 -19.71
CA PHE A 145 -8.73 -19.03 -20.20
C PHE A 145 -8.52 -19.13 -21.71
N ALA A 146 -8.24 -20.32 -22.18
CA ALA A 146 -8.33 -20.69 -23.60
C ALA A 146 -9.46 -21.71 -23.74
N GLY A 147 -10.43 -21.44 -24.60
CA GLY A 147 -11.61 -22.29 -24.79
C GLY A 147 -12.85 -21.45 -25.15
N LYS A 148 -13.99 -22.12 -25.27
CA LYS A 148 -15.27 -21.47 -25.52
C LYS A 148 -16.03 -21.29 -24.22
N LEU A 149 -16.46 -20.08 -23.92
CA LEU A 149 -17.29 -19.79 -22.75
C LEU A 149 -18.75 -20.17 -23.02
N ASP A 150 -19.34 -20.94 -22.11
CA ASP A 150 -20.74 -21.33 -22.06
C ASP A 150 -21.28 -21.01 -20.66
N GLY A 151 -21.98 -19.89 -20.51
CA GLY A 151 -22.39 -19.36 -19.21
C GLY A 151 -21.21 -19.06 -18.31
N THR A 152 -21.08 -19.80 -17.20
CA THR A 152 -19.95 -19.72 -16.23
C THR A 152 -18.95 -20.85 -16.43
N LYS A 153 -19.11 -21.67 -17.46
CA LYS A 153 -18.25 -22.82 -17.75
C LYS A 153 -17.43 -22.59 -19.03
N VAL A 154 -16.21 -23.08 -19.05
CA VAL A 154 -15.36 -23.10 -20.25
C VAL A 154 -15.35 -24.50 -20.84
N VAL A 155 -15.62 -24.56 -22.13
CA VAL A 155 -15.67 -25.81 -22.91
C VAL A 155 -14.40 -25.94 -23.71
N GLY A 156 -13.79 -27.11 -23.65
CA GLY A 156 -12.62 -27.43 -24.47
C GLY A 156 -11.91 -28.69 -24.01
N LYS A 157 -10.82 -28.99 -24.72
CA LYS A 157 -9.87 -30.05 -24.42
C LYS A 157 -8.54 -29.40 -23.99
N ASP A 158 -7.89 -29.99 -23.00
CA ASP A 158 -6.60 -29.52 -22.49
C ASP A 158 -6.62 -28.03 -22.13
N LEU A 159 -7.46 -27.67 -21.15
CA LEU A 159 -7.72 -26.29 -20.76
C LEU A 159 -6.67 -25.76 -19.78
N SER A 160 -6.29 -24.51 -19.93
CA SER A 160 -5.42 -23.80 -18.99
C SER A 160 -6.08 -22.49 -18.53
N PHE A 161 -5.95 -22.24 -17.23
CA PHE A 161 -6.52 -21.08 -16.59
C PHE A 161 -5.44 -20.33 -15.80
N LYS A 162 -5.36 -19.01 -15.98
CA LYS A 162 -4.64 -18.13 -15.07
C LYS A 162 -5.66 -17.38 -14.24
N VAL A 163 -5.62 -17.60 -12.94
CA VAL A 163 -6.62 -17.11 -11.99
C VAL A 163 -5.99 -16.05 -11.11
N TYR A 164 -6.68 -14.93 -10.94
CA TYR A 164 -6.44 -13.92 -9.94
C TYR A 164 -7.64 -13.87 -9.02
N MET A 165 -7.43 -13.98 -7.70
CA MET A 165 -8.51 -13.90 -6.73
C MET A 165 -8.07 -13.10 -5.52
N GLY A 166 -8.55 -11.86 -5.41
CA GLY A 166 -8.09 -10.93 -4.38
C GLY A 166 -8.73 -9.55 -4.45
N PRO A 167 -8.22 -8.59 -3.68
CA PRO A 167 -8.67 -7.19 -3.75
C PRO A 167 -8.34 -6.60 -5.11
N TYR A 168 -9.29 -5.91 -5.74
CA TYR A 168 -9.06 -5.27 -7.04
C TYR A 168 -8.07 -4.11 -6.92
N LYS A 169 -6.84 -4.35 -7.34
CA LYS A 169 -5.77 -3.35 -7.42
C LYS A 169 -5.23 -3.30 -8.84
N LYS A 170 -5.38 -2.15 -9.51
CA LYS A 170 -4.91 -1.98 -10.91
C LYS A 170 -3.43 -2.30 -11.09
N THR A 171 -2.60 -1.93 -10.10
CA THR A 171 -1.16 -2.21 -10.09
C THR A 171 -0.86 -3.70 -10.11
N VAL A 172 -1.57 -4.47 -9.28
CA VAL A 172 -1.40 -5.93 -9.20
C VAL A 172 -1.97 -6.62 -10.44
N VAL A 173 -3.14 -6.18 -10.93
CA VAL A 173 -3.73 -6.67 -12.18
C VAL A 173 -2.80 -6.42 -13.38
N LYS A 174 -2.16 -5.24 -13.45
CA LYS A 174 -1.15 -4.94 -14.47
C LYS A 174 0.04 -5.87 -14.39
N HIS A 175 0.53 -6.16 -13.20
CA HIS A 175 1.64 -7.10 -12.97
C HIS A 175 1.26 -8.53 -13.38
N VAL A 176 0.08 -9.01 -12.96
CA VAL A 176 -0.36 -10.39 -13.21
C VAL A 176 -0.67 -10.67 -14.67
N PHE A 177 -1.38 -9.76 -15.35
CA PHE A 177 -1.88 -9.98 -16.71
C PHE A 177 -1.08 -9.25 -17.80
N ASP A 178 -0.08 -8.45 -17.43
CA ASP A 178 0.84 -7.74 -18.34
C ASP A 178 0.11 -7.10 -19.54
N LYS A 179 0.39 -7.56 -20.76
CA LYS A 179 -0.18 -7.03 -22.00
C LYS A 179 -1.71 -7.10 -22.07
N ASP A 180 -2.32 -8.05 -21.37
CA ASP A 180 -3.78 -8.22 -21.34
C ASP A 180 -4.46 -7.39 -20.24
N SER A 181 -3.69 -6.77 -19.35
CA SER A 181 -4.20 -6.05 -18.19
C SER A 181 -5.19 -4.93 -18.53
N GLU A 182 -4.95 -4.19 -19.60
CA GLU A 182 -5.84 -3.10 -20.00
C GLU A 182 -7.24 -3.62 -20.40
N ARG A 183 -7.32 -4.79 -21.05
CA ARG A 183 -8.61 -5.44 -21.38
C ARG A 183 -9.37 -5.80 -20.10
N VAL A 184 -8.66 -6.37 -19.12
CA VAL A 184 -9.23 -6.72 -17.82
C VAL A 184 -9.72 -5.46 -17.08
N ILE A 185 -8.90 -4.41 -17.03
CA ILE A 185 -9.25 -3.15 -16.38
C ILE A 185 -10.48 -2.51 -17.03
N GLN A 186 -10.56 -2.50 -18.37
CA GLN A 186 -11.73 -1.98 -19.07
C GLN A 186 -12.98 -2.84 -18.78
N LEU A 187 -12.84 -4.16 -18.74
CA LEU A 187 -13.95 -5.07 -18.41
C LEU A 187 -14.48 -4.81 -16.99
N VAL A 188 -13.60 -4.65 -16.01
CA VAL A 188 -13.97 -4.33 -14.62
C VAL A 188 -14.67 -2.97 -14.54
N LYS A 189 -14.23 -1.96 -15.30
CA LYS A 189 -14.87 -0.63 -15.33
C LYS A 189 -16.31 -0.65 -15.84
N THR A 190 -16.74 -1.68 -16.58
CA THR A 190 -18.14 -1.83 -17.00
C THR A 190 -19.06 -2.30 -15.87
N ILE A 191 -18.51 -2.71 -14.74
CA ILE A 191 -19.28 -3.18 -13.60
C ILE A 191 -19.81 -1.98 -12.80
N PRO A 192 -21.12 -1.89 -12.52
CA PRO A 192 -21.67 -0.83 -11.70
C PRO A 192 -21.07 -0.83 -10.28
N GLY A 193 -20.79 0.35 -9.75
CA GLY A 193 -20.23 0.51 -8.39
C GLY A 193 -18.71 0.39 -8.29
N VAL A 194 -18.03 0.09 -9.38
CA VAL A 194 -16.57 0.12 -9.43
C VAL A 194 -16.07 1.56 -9.54
N GLY A 195 -15.19 1.93 -8.59
CA GLY A 195 -14.58 3.26 -8.56
C GLY A 195 -15.38 4.27 -7.75
N LYS A 196 -14.69 4.97 -6.86
CA LYS A 196 -15.24 6.09 -6.08
C LYS A 196 -15.01 7.39 -6.83
N TRP A 197 -15.84 8.42 -6.58
CA TRP A 197 -15.74 9.72 -7.26
C TRP A 197 -14.34 10.36 -7.17
N TYR A 198 -13.57 10.04 -6.15
CA TYR A 198 -12.20 10.53 -5.92
C TYR A 198 -11.11 9.59 -6.49
N SER A 199 -11.48 8.46 -7.07
CA SER A 199 -10.52 7.47 -7.59
C SER A 199 -9.64 8.05 -8.69
N PHE A 200 -10.13 9.07 -9.45
CA PHE A 200 -9.34 9.72 -10.50
C PHE A 200 -8.05 10.37 -9.96
N ILE A 201 -8.06 10.93 -8.74
CA ILE A 201 -6.87 11.52 -8.11
C ILE A 201 -5.90 10.41 -7.70
N SER A 202 -6.43 9.37 -7.04
CA SER A 202 -5.64 8.21 -6.64
C SER A 202 -5.04 7.48 -7.85
N ASP A 203 -5.84 7.29 -8.90
CA ASP A 203 -5.39 6.68 -10.16
C ASP A 203 -4.29 7.52 -10.82
N GLY A 204 -4.48 8.84 -10.92
CA GLY A 204 -3.47 9.75 -11.48
C GLY A 204 -2.15 9.73 -10.71
N LEU A 205 -2.21 9.73 -9.37
CA LEU A 205 -1.02 9.60 -8.53
C LEU A 205 -0.36 8.22 -8.67
N THR A 206 -1.15 7.16 -8.78
CA THR A 206 -0.63 5.79 -8.97
C THR A 206 0.05 5.65 -10.33
N GLU A 207 -0.52 6.20 -11.39
CA GLU A 207 0.12 6.21 -12.73
C GLU A 207 1.39 7.06 -12.75
N PHE A 208 1.40 8.21 -12.06
CA PHE A 208 2.60 9.02 -11.90
C PHE A 208 3.70 8.27 -11.12
N PHE A 209 3.32 7.57 -10.05
CA PHE A 209 4.25 6.73 -9.29
C PHE A 209 4.79 5.58 -10.16
N ASN A 210 3.93 4.96 -10.97
CA ASN A 210 4.33 3.91 -11.91
C ASN A 210 5.32 4.43 -12.96
N TRP A 211 5.08 5.61 -13.51
CA TRP A 211 5.99 6.26 -14.44
C TRP A 211 7.37 6.50 -13.80
N LEU A 212 7.42 6.98 -12.56
CA LEU A 212 8.67 7.11 -11.82
C LEU A 212 9.35 5.75 -11.60
N ASN A 213 8.58 4.71 -11.31
CA ASN A 213 9.12 3.37 -11.10
C ASN A 213 9.75 2.78 -12.37
N ILE A 214 9.21 3.07 -13.54
CA ILE A 214 9.82 2.71 -14.83
C ILE A 214 11.20 3.37 -14.98
N LEU A 215 11.38 4.60 -14.50
CA LEU A 215 12.65 5.33 -14.57
C LEU A 215 13.67 4.81 -13.56
N THR A 216 13.26 4.56 -12.33
CA THR A 216 14.15 4.18 -11.22
C THR A 216 14.42 2.69 -11.17
N LYS A 217 13.50 1.87 -11.66
CA LYS A 217 13.49 0.39 -11.59
C LYS A 217 13.65 -0.15 -10.17
N ASN A 218 13.42 0.68 -9.15
CA ASN A 218 13.48 0.31 -7.75
C ASN A 218 12.45 1.08 -6.94
N LEU A 219 11.52 0.38 -6.28
CA LEU A 219 10.41 0.98 -5.57
C LEU A 219 10.85 1.90 -4.41
N GLY A 220 11.95 1.60 -3.73
CA GLY A 220 12.47 2.47 -2.67
C GLY A 220 13.00 3.80 -3.21
N LEU A 221 13.75 3.77 -4.32
CA LEU A 221 14.18 4.99 -5.03
C LEU A 221 12.98 5.77 -5.57
N THR A 222 11.96 5.07 -6.08
CA THR A 222 10.72 5.69 -6.53
C THR A 222 10.05 6.49 -5.41
N ILE A 223 9.96 5.92 -4.22
CA ILE A 223 9.38 6.61 -3.04
C ILE A 223 10.17 7.89 -2.71
N ILE A 224 11.50 7.82 -2.71
CA ILE A 224 12.34 8.98 -2.40
C ILE A 224 12.19 10.07 -3.47
N LEU A 225 12.22 9.69 -4.75
CA LEU A 225 12.04 10.63 -5.85
C LEU A 225 10.64 11.25 -5.83
N PHE A 226 9.62 10.45 -5.56
CA PHE A 226 8.26 10.93 -5.39
C PHE A 226 8.16 11.94 -4.23
N ALA A 227 8.78 11.64 -3.07
CA ALA A 227 8.83 12.56 -1.93
C ALA A 227 9.50 13.89 -2.30
N LEU A 228 10.59 13.84 -3.07
CA LEU A 228 11.29 15.03 -3.56
C LEU A 228 10.40 15.88 -4.47
N ILE A 229 9.75 15.27 -5.45
CA ILE A 229 8.87 15.97 -6.40
C ILE A 229 7.69 16.62 -5.67
N VAL A 230 7.04 15.90 -4.76
CA VAL A 230 5.95 16.45 -3.95
C VAL A 230 6.44 17.66 -3.13
N ARG A 231 7.65 17.61 -2.56
CA ARG A 231 8.22 18.74 -1.82
C ARG A 231 8.52 19.93 -2.72
N VAL A 232 8.98 19.70 -3.94
CA VAL A 232 9.22 20.77 -4.93
C VAL A 232 7.91 21.44 -5.35
N ILE A 233 6.88 20.65 -5.64
CA ILE A 233 5.54 21.16 -6.00
C ILE A 233 4.96 22.00 -4.85
N LEU A 234 5.10 21.53 -3.62
CA LEU A 234 4.59 22.21 -2.42
C LEU A 234 5.53 23.30 -1.88
N TYR A 235 6.69 23.52 -2.51
CA TYR A 235 7.67 24.49 -2.05
C TYR A 235 7.13 25.91 -1.85
N PRO A 236 6.31 26.49 -2.74
CA PRO A 236 5.73 27.83 -2.52
C PRO A 236 4.93 27.92 -1.22
N PHE A 237 4.20 26.86 -0.90
CA PHE A 237 3.41 26.76 0.33
C PHE A 237 4.32 26.68 1.58
N TYR A 238 5.33 25.80 1.56
CA TYR A 238 6.30 25.69 2.65
C TYR A 238 7.10 26.97 2.84
N HIS A 239 7.46 27.66 1.75
CA HIS A 239 8.15 28.94 1.81
C HIS A 239 7.30 30.03 2.47
N ALA A 240 6.02 30.15 2.10
CA ALA A 240 5.12 31.08 2.73
C ALA A 240 4.95 30.84 4.24
N GLN A 241 4.84 29.55 4.64
CA GLN A 241 4.80 29.15 6.04
C GLN A 241 6.10 29.52 6.78
N THR A 242 7.24 29.20 6.20
CA THR A 242 8.55 29.53 6.79
C THR A 242 8.70 31.05 6.99
N LYS A 243 8.24 31.83 6.02
CA LYS A 243 8.24 33.32 6.13
C LYS A 243 7.37 33.79 7.30
N GLN A 244 6.20 33.21 7.51
CA GLN A 244 5.35 33.55 8.67
C GLN A 244 6.03 33.15 10.00
N MET A 245 6.64 31.99 10.09
CA MET A 245 7.42 31.59 11.28
C MET A 245 8.56 32.56 11.58
N ILE A 246 9.25 33.04 10.56
CA ILE A 246 10.30 34.07 10.69
C ILE A 246 9.71 35.38 11.23
N GLN A 247 8.53 35.79 10.76
CA GLN A 247 7.84 36.99 11.24
C GLN A 247 7.43 36.85 12.71
N ILE A 248 6.85 35.71 13.13
CA ILE A 248 6.55 35.41 14.54
C ILE A 248 7.80 35.53 15.39
N ARG A 249 8.93 35.01 14.89
CA ARG A 249 10.21 35.09 15.61
C ARG A 249 10.69 36.53 15.81
N LYS A 250 10.47 37.44 14.87
CA LYS A 250 10.84 38.85 15.01
C LYS A 250 10.07 39.58 16.10
N ILE A 251 8.81 39.20 16.33
CA ILE A 251 7.95 39.82 17.37
C ILE A 251 7.99 39.09 18.72
N GLN A 252 8.82 38.05 18.85
CA GLN A 252 8.92 37.27 20.09
C GLN A 252 9.26 38.12 21.33
N PRO A 253 10.17 39.10 21.29
CA PRO A 253 10.44 39.96 22.44
C PRO A 253 9.17 40.66 22.94
N ALA A 254 8.29 41.13 22.04
CA ALA A 254 7.02 41.75 22.38
C ALA A 254 6.02 40.72 22.96
N ILE A 255 5.98 39.52 22.41
CA ILE A 255 5.19 38.40 22.95
C ILE A 255 5.62 38.10 24.39
N ASP A 256 6.93 38.00 24.66
CA ASP A 256 7.47 37.71 25.98
C ASP A 256 7.20 38.84 26.99
N ALA A 257 7.23 40.11 26.53
CA ALA A 257 6.86 41.25 27.35
C ALA A 257 5.38 41.20 27.78
N ILE A 258 4.48 40.82 26.86
CA ILE A 258 3.05 40.64 27.18
C ILE A 258 2.85 39.52 28.20
N LYS A 259 3.48 38.36 27.98
CA LYS A 259 3.41 37.22 28.89
C LYS A 259 3.88 37.55 30.32
N LYS A 260 4.86 38.44 30.44
CA LYS A 260 5.36 38.89 31.74
C LYS A 260 4.45 39.93 32.36
N LYS A 261 3.85 40.85 31.55
CA LYS A 261 3.04 41.96 32.02
C LYS A 261 1.65 41.54 32.49
N TYR A 262 1.02 40.64 31.77
CA TYR A 262 -0.35 40.21 32.05
C TYR A 262 -0.36 38.82 32.66
N LYS A 263 -0.87 38.69 33.91
CA LYS A 263 -1.01 37.38 34.59
C LYS A 263 -2.36 36.69 34.26
N ASP A 264 -3.34 37.50 33.85
CA ASP A 264 -4.66 37.04 33.44
C ASP A 264 -4.58 36.40 32.04
N PRO A 265 -4.95 35.12 31.87
CA PRO A 265 -4.88 34.42 30.58
C PRO A 265 -5.75 35.08 29.49
N GLN A 266 -6.90 35.64 29.82
CA GLN A 266 -7.80 36.26 28.84
C GLN A 266 -7.18 37.55 28.29
N LYS A 267 -6.72 38.43 29.17
CA LYS A 267 -6.04 39.70 28.79
C LYS A 267 -4.74 39.41 28.01
N GLN A 268 -4.01 38.39 28.41
CA GLN A 268 -2.81 37.95 27.69
C GLN A 268 -3.12 37.53 26.27
N GLN A 269 -4.18 36.74 26.06
CA GLN A 269 -4.60 36.30 24.75
C GLN A 269 -5.11 37.44 23.86
N GLU A 270 -5.87 38.40 24.43
CA GLU A 270 -6.34 39.60 23.70
C GLU A 270 -5.16 40.43 23.20
N GLU A 271 -4.19 40.71 24.05
CA GLU A 271 -3.01 41.52 23.70
C GLU A 271 -2.09 40.80 22.69
N LEU A 272 -1.95 39.48 22.81
CA LEU A 272 -1.25 38.68 21.83
C LEU A 272 -1.93 38.73 20.45
N MET A 273 -3.26 38.63 20.42
CA MET A 273 -4.01 38.72 19.15
C MET A 273 -3.89 40.11 18.52
N LYS A 274 -3.79 41.19 19.30
CA LYS A 274 -3.55 42.56 18.78
C LYS A 274 -2.17 42.62 18.08
N ILE A 275 -1.12 42.18 18.75
CA ILE A 275 0.25 42.15 18.16
C ILE A 275 0.28 41.31 16.87
N TYR A 276 -0.34 40.15 16.85
CA TYR A 276 -0.42 39.33 15.64
C TYR A 276 -1.13 40.06 14.50
N LYS A 277 -2.25 40.73 14.76
CA LYS A 277 -2.99 41.51 13.77
C LYS A 277 -2.17 42.72 13.25
N GLU A 278 -1.56 43.49 14.14
CA GLU A 278 -0.71 44.63 13.80
C GLU A 278 0.46 44.26 12.89
N ASN A 279 1.04 43.07 13.11
CA ASN A 279 2.15 42.56 12.31
C ASN A 279 1.69 41.70 11.11
N LYS A 280 0.38 41.62 10.82
CA LYS A 280 -0.20 40.81 9.74
C LYS A 280 0.20 39.35 9.81
N ILE A 281 0.31 38.79 11.01
CA ILE A 281 0.71 37.40 11.28
C ILE A 281 -0.56 36.59 11.63
N ASN A 282 -0.71 35.44 10.98
CA ASN A 282 -1.73 34.47 11.34
C ASN A 282 -1.14 33.42 12.30
N PRO A 283 -1.52 33.42 13.59
CA PRO A 283 -0.99 32.44 14.55
C PRO A 283 -1.42 30.99 14.25
N SER A 284 -2.48 30.80 13.48
CA SER A 284 -2.98 29.47 13.08
C SER A 284 -2.23 28.86 11.89
N SER A 285 -1.26 29.56 11.30
CA SER A 285 -0.54 29.07 10.12
C SER A 285 0.16 27.72 10.33
N GLY A 286 0.61 27.44 11.55
CA GLY A 286 1.17 26.14 11.91
C GLY A 286 0.17 24.99 11.88
N CYS A 287 -1.07 25.24 12.33
CA CYS A 287 -2.13 24.22 12.31
C CYS A 287 -2.65 23.97 10.88
N VAL A 288 -2.71 25.03 10.04
CA VAL A 288 -3.11 24.89 8.63
C VAL A 288 -2.18 23.94 7.89
N MET A 289 -0.90 23.93 8.23
CA MET A 289 0.06 22.97 7.66
C MET A 289 -0.32 21.50 7.91
N LEU A 290 -0.71 21.18 9.14
CA LEU A 290 -1.16 19.82 9.47
C LEU A 290 -2.42 19.45 8.69
N LEU A 291 -3.37 20.40 8.54
CA LEU A 291 -4.60 20.16 7.78
C LEU A 291 -4.33 19.92 6.28
N VAL A 292 -3.34 20.60 5.70
CA VAL A 292 -2.92 20.37 4.30
C VAL A 292 -2.15 19.07 4.16
N GLN A 293 -1.33 18.72 5.15
CA GLN A 293 -0.52 17.50 5.13
C GLN A 293 -1.36 16.22 5.21
N LEU A 294 -2.48 16.21 5.98
CA LEU A 294 -3.29 15.01 6.17
C LEU A 294 -3.88 14.45 4.87
N PRO A 295 -4.55 15.22 4.00
CA PRO A 295 -5.02 14.72 2.71
C PRO A 295 -3.89 14.16 1.83
N ILE A 296 -2.73 14.82 1.84
CA ILE A 296 -1.57 14.38 1.05
C ILE A 296 -1.09 13.01 1.55
N ILE A 297 -0.97 12.84 2.88
CA ILE A 297 -0.59 11.55 3.47
C ILE A 297 -1.61 10.47 3.14
N MET A 298 -2.91 10.77 3.22
CA MET A 298 -3.98 9.81 2.91
C MET A 298 -3.93 9.34 1.45
N LEU A 299 -3.73 10.28 0.51
CA LEU A 299 -3.58 9.96 -0.91
C LEU A 299 -2.33 9.11 -1.17
N LEU A 300 -1.21 9.48 -0.57
CA LEU A 300 0.04 8.74 -0.69
C LEU A 300 -0.02 7.36 -0.04
N TYR A 301 -0.69 7.26 1.11
CA TYR A 301 -0.98 5.97 1.73
C TYR A 301 -1.73 5.06 0.75
N GLY A 302 -2.75 5.59 0.07
CA GLY A 302 -3.49 4.86 -0.97
C GLY A 302 -2.60 4.35 -2.11
N VAL A 303 -1.67 5.20 -2.60
CA VAL A 303 -0.70 4.81 -3.64
C VAL A 303 0.21 3.69 -3.13
N ILE A 304 0.82 3.84 -1.96
CA ILE A 304 1.73 2.83 -1.40
C ILE A 304 0.99 1.53 -1.09
N GLN A 305 -0.24 1.61 -0.58
CA GLN A 305 -1.10 0.43 -0.38
C GLN A 305 -1.43 -0.30 -1.68
N SER A 306 -1.54 0.41 -2.79
CA SER A 306 -1.76 -0.22 -4.10
C SER A 306 -0.55 -1.03 -4.60
N TYR A 307 0.64 -0.75 -4.07
CA TYR A 307 1.89 -1.44 -4.38
C TYR A 307 2.33 -2.44 -3.30
N GLN A 308 1.53 -2.67 -2.26
CA GLN A 308 1.93 -3.46 -1.10
C GLN A 308 2.41 -4.87 -1.47
N GLU A 309 1.72 -5.55 -2.36
CA GLU A 309 2.08 -6.88 -2.84
C GLU A 309 3.36 -6.84 -3.69
N LEU A 310 3.48 -5.80 -4.51
CA LEU A 310 4.64 -5.63 -5.39
C LEU A 310 5.94 -5.34 -4.62
N PHE A 311 5.85 -4.70 -3.45
CA PHE A 311 7.02 -4.55 -2.58
C PHE A 311 7.57 -5.89 -2.09
N SER A 312 6.70 -6.92 -1.93
CA SER A 312 7.12 -8.25 -1.47
C SER A 312 7.81 -9.08 -2.55
N VAL A 313 7.57 -8.77 -3.84
CA VAL A 313 8.16 -9.49 -5.00
C VAL A 313 9.22 -8.66 -5.73
N SER A 314 9.40 -7.39 -5.37
CA SER A 314 10.42 -6.53 -5.97
C SER A 314 11.76 -6.67 -5.25
N GLU A 315 12.83 -6.23 -5.95
CA GLU A 315 14.13 -6.06 -5.31
C GLU A 315 14.02 -5.13 -4.10
N GLY A 316 14.67 -5.52 -3.01
CA GLY A 316 14.72 -4.72 -1.78
C GLY A 316 15.38 -3.36 -1.99
N PHE A 317 15.31 -2.52 -0.99
CA PHE A 317 15.95 -1.22 -0.97
C PHE A 317 16.86 -1.09 0.26
N LEU A 318 18.17 -0.93 0.04
CA LEU A 318 19.18 -0.86 1.10
C LEU A 318 19.09 -2.07 2.05
N ILE A 319 18.71 -1.82 3.32
CA ILE A 319 18.55 -2.88 4.33
C ILE A 319 17.16 -3.51 4.33
N TRP A 320 16.19 -2.92 3.63
CA TRP A 320 14.81 -3.41 3.56
C TRP A 320 14.66 -4.39 2.41
N LYS A 321 14.58 -5.67 2.70
CA LYS A 321 14.28 -6.71 1.70
C LYS A 321 12.84 -6.59 1.20
N ASP A 322 11.91 -6.19 2.07
CA ASP A 322 10.48 -6.02 1.77
C ASP A 322 9.96 -4.72 2.38
N LEU A 323 9.67 -3.73 1.53
CA LEU A 323 9.11 -2.45 1.94
C LEU A 323 7.63 -2.53 2.34
N SER A 324 6.96 -3.68 2.13
CA SER A 324 5.62 -3.92 2.65
C SER A 324 5.62 -4.36 4.12
N ALA A 325 6.76 -4.80 4.63
CA ALA A 325 6.93 -5.17 6.03
C ALA A 325 6.79 -3.94 6.93
N GLY A 326 6.19 -4.11 8.09
CA GLY A 326 6.03 -3.10 9.12
C GLY A 326 6.54 -3.57 10.48
N GLY A 327 6.39 -2.72 11.49
CA GLY A 327 6.76 -3.01 12.87
C GLY A 327 8.18 -2.57 13.24
N TRP A 328 8.52 -2.76 14.51
CA TRP A 328 9.78 -2.28 15.10
C TRP A 328 11.02 -2.81 14.38
N GLY A 329 11.03 -4.11 14.04
CA GLY A 329 12.17 -4.75 13.39
C GLY A 329 12.50 -4.14 12.03
N ALA A 330 11.48 -3.79 11.24
CA ALA A 330 11.66 -3.20 9.92
C ALA A 330 11.90 -1.69 9.96
N ASN A 331 11.27 -0.98 10.90
CA ASN A 331 11.15 0.48 10.87
C ASN A 331 12.06 1.25 11.85
N TRP A 332 12.80 0.58 12.73
CA TRP A 332 13.59 1.25 13.77
C TRP A 332 14.57 2.30 13.22
N LEU A 333 15.25 1.99 12.11
CA LEU A 333 16.22 2.91 11.51
C LEU A 333 15.54 4.18 10.96
N LEU A 334 14.38 4.01 10.30
CA LEU A 334 13.58 5.13 9.81
C LEU A 334 13.07 6.01 10.95
N LEU A 335 12.67 5.40 12.07
CA LEU A 335 12.29 6.12 13.29
C LEU A 335 13.44 6.94 13.83
N VAL A 336 14.62 6.34 14.00
CA VAL A 336 15.82 7.05 14.48
C VAL A 336 16.17 8.24 13.58
N ILE A 337 16.19 8.05 12.26
CA ILE A 337 16.48 9.13 11.31
C ILE A 337 15.41 10.23 11.41
N THR A 338 14.13 9.88 11.52
CA THR A 338 13.04 10.86 11.64
C THR A 338 13.11 11.64 12.96
N ILE A 339 13.46 11.00 14.06
CA ILE A 339 13.66 11.67 15.36
C ILE A 339 14.84 12.63 15.28
N LEU A 340 15.96 12.21 14.70
CA LEU A 340 17.13 13.08 14.49
C LEU A 340 16.80 14.27 13.60
N THR A 341 16.08 14.06 12.50
CA THR A 341 15.66 15.18 11.62
C THR A 341 14.74 16.14 12.34
N SER A 342 13.79 15.64 13.15
CA SER A 342 12.90 16.46 13.98
C SER A 342 13.69 17.28 15.02
N TYR A 343 14.68 16.65 15.65
CA TYR A 343 15.57 17.32 16.60
C TYR A 343 16.31 18.49 15.94
N TYR A 344 17.00 18.26 14.82
CA TYR A 344 17.73 19.32 14.11
C TYR A 344 16.79 20.40 13.54
N LEU A 345 15.62 20.00 13.04
CA LEU A 345 14.62 20.96 12.56
C LEU A 345 14.13 21.87 13.68
N ALA A 346 13.89 21.33 14.87
CA ALA A 346 13.50 22.10 16.04
C ALA A 346 14.60 23.10 16.48
N LEU A 347 15.88 22.70 16.46
CA LEU A 347 17.00 23.63 16.73
C LEU A 347 17.03 24.81 15.76
N ILE A 348 16.73 24.57 14.47
CA ILE A 348 16.75 25.62 13.46
C ILE A 348 15.54 26.55 13.60
N THR A 349 14.35 25.98 13.83
CA THR A 349 13.09 26.72 13.75
C THR A 349 12.62 27.32 15.08
N SER A 350 12.98 26.73 16.22
CA SER A 350 12.54 27.18 17.54
C SER A 350 13.32 28.40 18.05
N GLN A 351 12.70 29.14 18.94
CA GLN A 351 13.26 30.35 19.53
C GLN A 351 13.74 30.15 20.96
N ASP A 352 13.12 29.22 21.65
CA ASP A 352 13.39 28.86 23.03
C ASP A 352 13.34 27.34 23.23
N SER A 353 13.92 26.88 24.31
CA SER A 353 14.04 25.45 24.61
C SER A 353 12.66 24.78 24.78
N ARG A 354 11.67 25.47 25.34
CA ARG A 354 10.33 24.94 25.55
C ARG A 354 9.64 24.62 24.23
N THR A 355 9.67 25.58 23.29
CA THR A 355 9.11 25.41 21.96
C THR A 355 9.86 24.33 21.19
N ALA A 356 11.20 24.28 21.31
CA ALA A 356 12.01 23.25 20.68
C ALA A 356 11.62 21.83 21.20
N TRP A 357 11.51 21.65 22.50
CA TRP A 357 11.09 20.37 23.06
C TRP A 357 9.68 19.97 22.63
N GLN A 358 8.72 20.93 22.58
CA GLN A 358 7.39 20.65 22.04
C GLN A 358 7.45 20.15 20.59
N GLN A 359 8.25 20.79 19.72
CA GLN A 359 8.40 20.37 18.33
C GLN A 359 9.08 18.99 18.21
N ILE A 360 10.12 18.71 19.01
CA ILE A 360 10.80 17.42 19.03
C ILE A 360 9.82 16.32 19.45
N ILE A 361 9.09 16.53 20.53
CA ILE A 361 8.13 15.55 21.04
C ILE A 361 7.04 15.29 20.01
N MET A 362 6.41 16.35 19.47
CA MET A 362 5.35 16.21 18.46
C MET A 362 5.85 15.53 17.17
N GLY A 363 7.04 15.93 16.70
CA GLY A 363 7.64 15.32 15.52
C GLY A 363 8.11 13.88 15.72
N SER A 364 8.37 13.47 16.96
CA SER A 364 8.80 12.13 17.32
C SER A 364 7.62 11.20 17.62
N ILE A 365 6.56 11.68 18.28
CA ILE A 365 5.39 10.87 18.65
C ILE A 365 4.70 10.33 17.41
N PHE A 366 4.53 11.15 16.37
CA PHE A 366 3.79 10.78 15.18
C PHE A 366 4.36 9.51 14.49
N PRO A 367 5.67 9.38 14.20
CA PRO A 367 6.24 8.16 13.63
C PRO A 367 6.06 6.91 14.52
N PHE A 368 6.01 7.05 15.85
CA PHE A 368 5.77 5.95 16.76
C PHE A 368 4.39 5.31 16.55
N PHE A 369 3.35 6.12 16.37
CA PHE A 369 2.01 5.60 16.07
C PHE A 369 1.95 4.83 14.76
N PHE A 370 2.81 5.18 13.81
CA PHE A 370 2.84 4.59 12.48
C PHE A 370 3.90 3.49 12.30
N VAL A 371 4.57 3.07 13.37
CA VAL A 371 5.61 2.02 13.31
C VAL A 371 5.10 0.70 12.72
N GLY A 372 3.82 0.39 12.92
CA GLY A 372 3.16 -0.80 12.38
C GLY A 372 2.88 -0.74 10.87
N LEU A 373 2.97 0.44 10.24
CA LEU A 373 2.73 0.60 8.80
C LEU A 373 3.90 0.03 7.98
N PRO A 374 3.65 -0.30 6.70
CA PRO A 374 4.69 -0.70 5.76
C PRO A 374 5.87 0.27 5.73
N SER A 375 7.09 -0.26 5.67
CA SER A 375 8.33 0.53 5.66
C SER A 375 8.37 1.56 4.52
N GLY A 376 7.71 1.28 3.39
CA GLY A 376 7.59 2.22 2.28
C GLY A 376 6.90 3.53 2.67
N ILE A 377 5.92 3.49 3.58
CA ILE A 377 5.22 4.70 4.07
C ILE A 377 6.15 5.52 4.97
N LEU A 378 6.84 4.85 5.88
CA LEU A 378 7.80 5.51 6.76
C LEU A 378 9.00 6.04 5.98
N LEU A 379 9.44 5.33 4.94
CA LEU A 379 10.52 5.78 4.04
C LEU A 379 10.13 7.10 3.35
N TYR A 380 8.90 7.19 2.82
CA TYR A 380 8.38 8.45 2.27
C TYR A 380 8.42 9.58 3.31
N TRP A 381 7.93 9.30 4.53
CA TRP A 381 7.91 10.28 5.62
C TRP A 381 9.33 10.75 5.98
N THR A 382 10.24 9.80 6.18
CA THR A 382 11.65 10.06 6.53
C THR A 382 12.36 10.86 5.45
N ALA A 383 12.23 10.46 4.19
CA ALA A 383 12.79 11.17 3.03
C ALA A 383 12.25 12.62 2.97
N GLY A 384 10.93 12.77 3.10
CA GLY A 384 10.30 14.09 3.17
C GLY A 384 10.82 14.95 4.32
N SER A 385 11.09 14.37 5.50
CA SER A 385 11.63 15.07 6.67
C SER A 385 13.08 15.54 6.43
N ILE A 386 13.91 14.72 5.82
CA ILE A 386 15.27 15.07 5.45
C ILE A 386 15.29 16.23 4.45
N ILE A 387 14.46 16.16 3.40
CA ILE A 387 14.33 17.21 2.40
C ILE A 387 13.85 18.51 3.05
N GLN A 388 12.87 18.44 3.95
CA GLN A 388 12.39 19.60 4.70
C GLN A 388 13.49 20.22 5.56
N LEU A 389 14.28 19.40 6.25
CA LEU A 389 15.42 19.87 7.04
C LEU A 389 16.42 20.63 6.17
N ALA A 390 16.77 20.07 4.99
CA ALA A 390 17.70 20.71 4.06
C ALA A 390 17.17 22.06 3.54
N ILE A 391 15.90 22.12 3.11
CA ILE A 391 15.25 23.35 2.65
C ILE A 391 15.22 24.40 3.76
N THR A 392 14.83 23.99 4.97
CA THR A 392 14.74 24.91 6.12
C THR A 392 16.11 25.43 6.52
N PHE A 393 17.12 24.55 6.59
CA PHE A 393 18.51 24.95 6.88
C PHE A 393 19.02 25.99 5.89
N TYR A 394 18.84 25.74 4.57
CA TYR A 394 19.23 26.69 3.53
C TYR A 394 18.52 28.03 3.68
N THR A 395 17.19 28.00 3.90
CA THR A 395 16.38 29.21 4.04
C THR A 395 16.80 30.05 5.25
N TYR A 396 16.98 29.41 6.41
CA TYR A 396 17.37 30.12 7.64
C TYR A 396 18.80 30.70 7.53
N LYS A 397 19.71 29.96 6.88
CA LYS A 397 21.06 30.44 6.61
C LYS A 397 21.05 31.67 5.66
N HIS A 398 20.22 31.60 4.61
CA HIS A 398 20.05 32.69 3.65
C HIS A 398 19.54 33.98 4.32
N TYR A 399 18.54 33.86 5.18
CA TYR A 399 17.97 34.99 5.94
C TYR A 399 18.79 35.36 7.18
N LYS A 400 19.93 34.75 7.40
CA LYS A 400 20.84 34.98 8.55
C LYS A 400 20.14 34.89 9.91
N ILE A 401 19.21 33.94 10.07
CA ILE A 401 18.46 33.74 11.28
C ILE A 401 19.28 32.84 12.21
N LYS A 402 19.47 33.31 13.45
CA LYS A 402 20.22 32.55 14.46
C LYS A 402 19.42 31.30 14.87
N SER A 403 19.99 30.12 14.77
CA SER A 403 19.46 28.87 15.29
C SER A 403 19.64 28.78 16.81
N LEU A 404 18.79 28.01 17.49
CA LEU A 404 18.99 27.68 18.89
C LEU A 404 20.22 26.80 19.04
N SER A 405 21.10 27.10 19.96
CA SER A 405 22.26 26.24 20.24
C SER A 405 21.85 25.02 21.09
N GLN A 406 22.62 23.93 20.98
CA GLN A 406 22.38 22.74 21.83
C GLN A 406 22.47 23.08 23.32
N HIS A 407 23.40 23.96 23.71
CA HIS A 407 23.51 24.41 25.12
C HIS A 407 22.26 25.15 25.60
N GLU A 408 21.69 26.00 24.75
CA GLU A 408 20.44 26.70 25.07
C GLU A 408 19.26 25.72 25.17
N LEU A 409 19.21 24.69 24.32
CA LEU A 409 18.18 23.65 24.37
C LEU A 409 18.17 22.91 25.73
N TRP A 410 19.36 22.54 26.22
CA TRP A 410 19.54 21.80 27.45
C TRP A 410 19.62 22.69 28.70
N GLY A 411 19.43 24.02 28.57
CA GLY A 411 19.51 24.98 29.67
C GLY A 411 20.93 25.16 30.26
N ILE A 412 21.95 24.71 29.57
CA ILE A 412 23.34 24.84 29.99
C ILE A 412 23.80 26.28 29.66
N LYS A 413 24.05 27.09 30.70
CA LYS A 413 24.58 28.44 30.51
C LYS A 413 25.96 28.35 29.85
N PRO A 414 26.19 29.07 28.71
CA PRO A 414 27.52 29.10 28.13
C PRO A 414 28.50 29.67 29.17
N LYS A 415 29.64 29.00 29.37
CA LYS A 415 30.75 29.58 30.18
C LYS A 415 31.09 30.91 29.51
N LYS A 416 30.91 32.02 30.25
CA LYS A 416 31.46 33.33 29.84
C LYS A 416 32.97 33.15 29.67
N ARG A 417 33.44 33.29 28.46
CA ARG A 417 34.86 33.52 28.15
C ARG A 417 35.18 34.97 28.42
#